data_89c5fe0092a197b1f33102b981efcc12
#
_entry.id   89c5fe0092a197b1f33102b981efcc12
#
_cell.length_a   1.000
_cell.length_b   1.000
_cell.length_c   1.000
_cell.angle_alpha   90.00
_cell.angle_beta   90.00
_cell.angle_gamma   90.00
#
_symmetry.space_group_name_H-M   'P 1'
#
loop_
_entity.id
_entity.type
_entity.pdbx_description
1 polymer ?
#
loop_
_entity_poly.entity_id
_entity_poly.type
_entity_poly.pdbx_seq_one_letter_code
_entity_poly.pdbx_strand_id
1 'polypeptide(L)'
;MGKPIEILILDDEPMVGLRLKPALVKEGYRVEVYTVPKEAVARLEEKNFDIVVTDIRMEELDGLQVLENVLKRSPRTKVIMITGYATLEMAHESIKKGAFDFIAKPFRIGKIREAILKAAQTLEKE
;
A
#
# COMPACT_ATOMS: atom_id res chain seq x y z
N MET A 1 -5.06 0.92 -23.10
CA MET A 1 -6.21 1.38 -22.38
C MET A 1 -6.84 0.29 -21.57
N GLY A 2 -6.38 0.05 -20.43
CA GLY A 2 -6.97 -0.89 -19.52
C GLY A 2 -7.84 -0.18 -18.49
N LYS A 3 -8.30 -0.94 -17.54
CA LYS A 3 -9.00 -0.39 -16.39
C LYS A 3 -8.04 0.47 -15.59
N PRO A 4 -8.53 1.50 -14.89
CA PRO A 4 -7.68 2.26 -13.98
C PRO A 4 -7.05 1.35 -12.93
N ILE A 5 -5.83 1.68 -12.54
CA ILE A 5 -5.15 1.00 -11.44
C ILE A 5 -5.94 1.26 -10.16
N GLU A 6 -6.19 0.21 -9.40
CA GLU A 6 -6.96 0.29 -8.15
C GLU A 6 -6.03 0.16 -6.95
N ILE A 7 -6.10 1.14 -6.07
CA ILE A 7 -5.19 1.27 -4.92
C ILE A 7 -6.00 1.29 -3.63
N LEU A 8 -5.58 0.48 -2.65
CA LEU A 8 -6.11 0.56 -1.30
C LEU A 8 -5.02 1.10 -0.38
N ILE A 9 -5.37 2.11 0.41
CA ILE A 9 -4.45 2.71 1.39
C ILE A 9 -4.97 2.40 2.78
N LEU A 10 -4.12 1.81 3.61
CA LEU A 10 -4.42 1.52 5.01
C LEU A 10 -3.41 2.21 5.91
N ASP A 11 -3.88 3.17 6.69
CA ASP A 11 -3.06 3.83 7.70
C ASP A 11 -4.00 4.37 8.77
N ASP A 12 -3.74 4.04 10.03
CA ASP A 12 -4.60 4.47 11.13
C ASP A 12 -4.47 5.97 11.43
N GLU A 13 -3.49 6.66 10.83
CA GLU A 13 -3.43 8.11 10.86
C GLU A 13 -4.26 8.68 9.71
N PRO A 14 -5.39 9.36 9.99
CA PRO A 14 -6.28 9.83 8.92
C PRO A 14 -5.62 10.76 7.91
N MET A 15 -4.63 11.53 8.34
CA MET A 15 -3.97 12.50 7.47
C MET A 15 -3.25 11.87 6.29
N VAL A 16 -2.78 10.64 6.43
CA VAL A 16 -2.07 9.96 5.34
C VAL A 16 -3.00 9.79 4.14
N GLY A 17 -4.17 9.20 4.35
CA GLY A 17 -5.14 9.02 3.27
C GLY A 17 -5.68 10.34 2.75
N LEU A 18 -5.94 11.31 3.64
CA LEU A 18 -6.44 12.61 3.24
C LEU A 18 -5.47 13.36 2.31
N ARG A 19 -4.19 13.16 2.50
CA ARG A 19 -3.16 13.78 1.67
C ARG A 19 -2.93 13.02 0.37
N LEU A 20 -2.91 11.69 0.45
CA LEU A 20 -2.56 10.85 -0.70
C LEU A 20 -3.70 10.70 -1.70
N LYS A 21 -4.92 10.52 -1.23
CA LYS A 21 -6.03 10.21 -2.14
C LYS A 21 -6.23 11.26 -3.22
N PRO A 22 -6.33 12.57 -2.92
CA PRO A 22 -6.54 13.55 -3.98
C PRO A 22 -5.43 13.56 -5.02
N ALA A 23 -4.18 13.42 -4.58
CA ALA A 23 -3.04 13.41 -5.48
C ALA A 23 -3.07 12.21 -6.42
N LEU A 24 -3.44 11.05 -5.90
CA LEU A 24 -3.48 9.81 -6.69
C LEU A 24 -4.69 9.76 -7.62
N VAL A 25 -5.84 10.24 -7.17
CA VAL A 25 -7.03 10.33 -8.01
C VAL A 25 -6.76 11.24 -9.20
N LYS A 26 -6.04 12.34 -8.98
CA LYS A 26 -5.65 13.26 -10.04
C LYS A 26 -4.78 12.58 -11.10
N GLU A 27 -4.02 11.59 -10.72
CA GLU A 27 -3.19 10.81 -11.66
C GLU A 27 -3.97 9.74 -12.41
N GLY A 28 -5.27 9.59 -12.13
CA GLY A 28 -6.12 8.62 -12.81
C GLY A 28 -6.33 7.31 -12.07
N TYR A 29 -5.80 7.17 -10.88
CA TYR A 29 -5.99 5.95 -10.08
C TYR A 29 -7.34 5.96 -9.36
N ARG A 30 -7.87 4.77 -9.10
CA ARG A 30 -9.02 4.60 -8.21
C ARG A 30 -8.48 4.26 -6.84
N VAL A 31 -8.88 5.03 -5.83
CA VAL A 31 -8.30 4.95 -4.49
C VAL A 31 -9.36 4.76 -3.44
N GLU A 32 -9.18 3.73 -2.60
CA GLU A 32 -9.98 3.55 -1.38
C GLU A 32 -9.05 3.74 -0.20
N VAL A 33 -9.52 4.44 0.82
CA VAL A 33 -8.73 4.74 2.02
C VAL A 33 -9.41 4.14 3.24
N TYR A 34 -8.63 3.46 4.06
CA TYR A 34 -9.09 2.86 5.30
C TYR A 34 -8.20 3.30 6.45
N THR A 35 -8.81 3.64 7.57
CA THR A 35 -8.08 3.97 8.80
C THR A 35 -8.27 2.90 9.87
N VAL A 36 -9.22 1.99 9.65
CA VAL A 36 -9.51 0.88 10.57
C VAL A 36 -9.01 -0.41 9.93
N PRO A 37 -7.98 -1.06 10.52
CA PRO A 37 -7.40 -2.27 9.92
C PRO A 37 -8.40 -3.37 9.60
N LYS A 38 -9.36 -3.61 10.47
CA LYS A 38 -10.37 -4.64 10.24
C LYS A 38 -11.20 -4.38 9.00
N GLU A 39 -11.53 -3.11 8.75
CA GLU A 39 -12.31 -2.74 7.56
C GLU A 39 -11.51 -2.94 6.29
N ALA A 40 -10.22 -2.59 6.34
CA ALA A 40 -9.35 -2.80 5.20
C ALA A 40 -9.19 -4.28 4.88
N VAL A 41 -9.01 -5.11 5.92
CA VAL A 41 -8.87 -6.56 5.74
C VAL A 41 -10.14 -7.14 5.15
N ALA A 42 -11.31 -6.73 5.64
CA ALA A 42 -12.59 -7.19 5.11
C ALA A 42 -12.71 -6.82 3.63
N ARG A 43 -12.30 -5.60 3.27
CA ARG A 43 -12.35 -5.16 1.87
C ARG A 43 -11.40 -5.97 0.98
N LEU A 44 -10.20 -6.26 1.49
CA LEU A 44 -9.23 -7.06 0.75
C LEU A 44 -9.68 -8.51 0.54
N GLU A 45 -10.54 -9.01 1.40
CA GLU A 45 -11.14 -10.33 1.21
C GLU A 45 -12.22 -10.34 0.13
N GLU A 46 -12.83 -9.18 -0.12
CA GLU A 46 -13.86 -9.04 -1.15
C GLU A 46 -13.29 -8.76 -2.53
N LYS A 47 -12.14 -8.12 -2.59
CA LYS A 47 -11.61 -7.59 -3.85
C LYS A 47 -10.09 -7.59 -3.85
N ASN A 48 -9.51 -7.97 -4.99
CA ASN A 48 -8.07 -7.85 -5.19
C ASN A 48 -7.77 -6.47 -5.77
N PHE A 49 -6.86 -5.77 -5.12
CA PHE A 49 -6.39 -4.45 -5.59
C PHE A 49 -5.07 -4.63 -6.34
N ASP A 50 -4.78 -3.69 -7.21
CA ASP A 50 -3.52 -3.71 -7.96
C ASP A 50 -2.34 -3.32 -7.08
N ILE A 51 -2.57 -2.32 -6.22
CA ILE A 51 -1.55 -1.80 -5.31
C ILE A 51 -2.18 -1.62 -3.93
N VAL A 52 -1.45 -2.04 -2.90
CA VAL A 52 -1.84 -1.80 -1.51
C VAL A 52 -0.72 -1.01 -0.84
N VAL A 53 -1.07 0.11 -0.23
CA VAL A 53 -0.14 0.91 0.57
C VAL A 53 -0.57 0.76 2.02
N THR A 54 0.26 0.21 2.88
CA THR A 54 -0.11 -0.03 4.26
C THR A 54 0.97 0.38 5.25
N ASP A 55 0.54 0.95 6.37
CA ASP A 55 1.42 1.17 7.51
C ASP A 55 1.77 -0.20 8.10
N ILE A 56 2.96 -0.32 8.69
CA ILE A 56 3.39 -1.53 9.33
C ILE A 56 2.87 -1.60 10.77
N ARG A 57 3.03 -0.53 11.53
CA ARG A 57 2.63 -0.52 12.93
C ARG A 57 1.28 0.13 13.13
N MET A 58 0.29 -0.71 13.46
CA MET A 58 -1.06 -0.29 13.77
C MET A 58 -1.48 -1.03 15.04
N GLU A 59 -2.39 -0.42 15.81
CA GLU A 59 -2.79 -0.98 17.11
C GLU A 59 -3.34 -2.40 17.05
N GLU A 60 -4.21 -2.65 16.08
CA GLU A 60 -4.94 -3.92 16.05
C GLU A 60 -4.33 -4.95 15.11
N LEU A 61 -3.49 -4.53 14.18
CA LEU A 61 -3.00 -5.42 13.14
C LEU A 61 -1.63 -4.97 12.66
N ASP A 62 -0.75 -5.94 12.49
CA ASP A 62 0.57 -5.71 11.95
C ASP A 62 0.50 -5.66 10.43
N GLY A 63 1.05 -4.62 9.83
CA GLY A 63 1.08 -4.47 8.37
C GLY A 63 1.82 -5.60 7.65
N LEU A 64 2.77 -6.27 8.33
CA LEU A 64 3.43 -7.43 7.76
C LEU A 64 2.44 -8.58 7.55
N GLN A 65 1.46 -8.72 8.44
CA GLN A 65 0.40 -9.71 8.27
C GLN A 65 -0.50 -9.35 7.10
N VAL A 66 -0.78 -8.06 6.92
CA VAL A 66 -1.54 -7.58 5.77
C VAL A 66 -0.81 -7.93 4.48
N LEU A 67 0.50 -7.66 4.44
CA LEU A 67 1.35 -7.99 3.29
C LEU A 67 1.25 -9.47 2.95
N GLU A 68 1.45 -10.34 3.94
CA GLU A 68 1.41 -11.79 3.73
C GLU A 68 0.05 -12.25 3.22
N ASN A 69 -1.03 -11.74 3.83
CA ASN A 69 -2.39 -12.12 3.44
C ASN A 69 -2.72 -11.65 2.02
N VAL A 70 -2.33 -10.43 1.67
CA VAL A 70 -2.59 -9.89 0.34
C VAL A 70 -1.86 -10.72 -0.73
N LEU A 71 -0.58 -11.00 -0.52
CA LEU A 71 0.21 -11.74 -1.50
C LEU A 71 -0.20 -13.20 -1.63
N LYS A 72 -0.66 -13.79 -0.54
CA LYS A 72 -1.18 -15.15 -0.57
C LYS A 72 -2.43 -15.25 -1.43
N ARG A 73 -3.30 -14.25 -1.34
CA ARG A 73 -4.55 -14.18 -2.07
C ARG A 73 -4.37 -13.67 -3.49
N SER A 74 -3.48 -12.71 -3.68
CA SER A 74 -3.23 -12.06 -4.96
C SER A 74 -1.74 -11.80 -5.14
N PRO A 75 -0.98 -12.80 -5.62
CA PRO A 75 0.48 -12.67 -5.76
C PRO A 75 0.91 -11.55 -6.71
N ARG A 76 0.01 -11.10 -7.57
CA ARG A 76 0.29 -10.05 -8.53
C ARG A 76 0.24 -8.65 -7.90
N THR A 77 -0.48 -8.50 -6.80
CA THR A 77 -0.64 -7.20 -6.13
C THR A 77 0.72 -6.68 -5.65
N LYS A 78 0.99 -5.40 -5.88
CA LYS A 78 2.19 -4.75 -5.38
C LYS A 78 1.88 -4.08 -4.06
N VAL A 79 2.63 -4.43 -3.02
CA VAL A 79 2.42 -3.88 -1.68
C VAL A 79 3.56 -2.94 -1.33
N ILE A 80 3.21 -1.71 -0.97
CA ILE A 80 4.16 -0.69 -0.53
C ILE A 80 3.97 -0.49 0.96
N MET A 81 5.04 -0.70 1.73
CA MET A 81 4.99 -0.56 3.18
C MET A 81 5.42 0.85 3.57
N ILE A 82 4.69 1.47 4.50
CA ILE A 82 5.06 2.77 5.04
C ILE A 82 5.10 2.68 6.56
N THR A 83 6.02 3.40 7.21
CA THR A 83 6.11 3.38 8.66
C THR A 83 6.95 4.53 9.22
N GLY A 84 6.54 5.04 10.39
CA GLY A 84 7.34 5.98 11.16
C GLY A 84 8.46 5.31 11.96
N TYR A 85 8.46 3.98 12.03
CA TYR A 85 9.45 3.19 12.78
C TYR A 85 10.39 2.47 11.83
N ALA A 86 10.84 3.17 10.78
CA ALA A 86 11.69 2.57 9.77
C ALA A 86 13.06 2.21 10.32
N THR A 87 13.40 0.93 10.24
CA THR A 87 14.74 0.43 10.55
C THR A 87 15.19 -0.40 9.36
N LEU A 88 16.50 -0.57 9.23
CA LEU A 88 17.07 -1.39 8.17
C LEU A 88 16.54 -2.83 8.27
N GLU A 89 16.44 -3.34 9.48
CA GLU A 89 15.94 -4.67 9.76
C GLU A 89 14.50 -4.86 9.28
N MET A 90 13.64 -3.88 9.59
CA MET A 90 12.24 -3.91 9.18
C MET A 90 12.09 -3.79 7.68
N ALA A 91 12.91 -2.96 7.03
CA ALA A 91 12.92 -2.84 5.58
C ALA A 91 13.31 -4.17 4.93
N HIS A 92 14.37 -4.82 5.43
CA HIS A 92 14.81 -6.12 4.94
C HIS A 92 13.71 -7.18 5.08
N GLU A 93 13.04 -7.20 6.23
CA GLU A 93 11.97 -8.16 6.48
C GLU A 93 10.80 -7.96 5.53
N SER A 94 10.41 -6.69 5.32
CA SER A 94 9.31 -6.36 4.41
C SER A 94 9.61 -6.82 2.98
N ILE A 95 10.80 -6.51 2.48
CA ILE A 95 11.19 -6.90 1.12
C ILE A 95 11.32 -8.42 1.00
N LYS A 96 11.87 -9.07 2.01
CA LYS A 96 12.00 -10.53 2.04
C LYS A 96 10.63 -11.21 1.98
N LYS A 97 9.62 -10.62 2.59
CA LYS A 97 8.25 -11.14 2.58
C LYS A 97 7.47 -10.76 1.32
N GLY A 98 8.09 -10.03 0.42
CA GLY A 98 7.51 -9.76 -0.89
C GLY A 98 7.00 -8.33 -1.11
N ALA A 99 7.27 -7.40 -0.20
CA ALA A 99 6.88 -6.01 -0.41
C ALA A 99 7.59 -5.46 -1.65
N PHE A 100 6.86 -4.67 -2.42
CA PHE A 100 7.41 -4.03 -3.60
C PHE A 100 8.35 -2.89 -3.22
N ASP A 101 8.00 -2.15 -2.17
CA ASP A 101 8.82 -1.03 -1.69
C ASP A 101 8.54 -0.76 -0.22
N PHE A 102 9.42 0.01 0.41
CA PHE A 102 9.36 0.35 1.82
C PHE A 102 9.73 1.83 1.96
N ILE A 103 8.83 2.62 2.51
CA ILE A 103 9.00 4.07 2.61
C ILE A 103 8.85 4.53 4.06
N ALA A 104 9.83 5.30 4.53
CA ALA A 104 9.81 5.83 5.90
C ALA A 104 8.95 7.08 5.98
N LYS A 105 8.24 7.25 7.09
CA LYS A 105 7.56 8.50 7.45
C LYS A 105 8.54 9.37 8.23
N PRO A 106 8.47 10.68 8.11
CA PRO A 106 7.59 11.43 7.21
C PRO A 106 8.09 11.34 5.77
N PHE A 107 7.16 11.34 4.83
CA PHE A 107 7.50 11.25 3.41
C PHE A 107 6.85 12.40 2.65
N ARG A 108 7.41 12.71 1.50
CA ARG A 108 6.80 13.64 0.56
C ARG A 108 5.83 12.87 -0.33
N ILE A 109 4.75 13.52 -0.72
CA ILE A 109 3.76 12.89 -1.60
C ILE A 109 4.43 12.38 -2.89
N GLY A 110 5.38 13.14 -3.43
CA GLY A 110 6.11 12.73 -4.64
C GLY A 110 6.82 11.39 -4.49
N LYS A 111 7.29 11.08 -3.28
CA LYS A 111 7.97 9.80 -3.03
C LYS A 111 7.01 8.63 -3.18
N ILE A 112 5.82 8.74 -2.60
CA ILE A 112 4.79 7.70 -2.71
C ILE A 112 4.29 7.61 -4.16
N ARG A 113 4.06 8.76 -4.81
CA ARG A 113 3.61 8.77 -6.21
C ARG A 113 4.61 8.05 -7.11
N GLU A 114 5.90 8.28 -6.89
CA GLU A 114 6.94 7.63 -7.67
C GLU A 114 6.95 6.12 -7.46
N ALA A 115 6.81 5.67 -6.21
CA ALA A 115 6.76 4.24 -5.89
C ALA A 115 5.53 3.59 -6.54
N ILE A 116 4.38 4.27 -6.48
CA ILE A 116 3.15 3.76 -7.09
C ILE A 116 3.29 3.70 -8.61
N LEU A 117 3.90 4.71 -9.22
CA LEU A 117 4.12 4.70 -10.66
C LEU A 117 4.99 3.51 -11.08
N LYS A 118 6.05 3.24 -10.35
CA LYS A 118 6.91 2.08 -10.63
C LYS A 118 6.15 0.77 -10.48
N ALA A 119 5.31 0.67 -9.45
CA ALA A 119 4.49 -0.52 -9.25
C ALA A 119 3.51 -0.70 -10.41
N ALA A 120 2.85 0.37 -10.84
CA ALA A 120 1.91 0.33 -11.95
C ALA A 120 2.60 -0.08 -13.25
N GLN A 121 3.79 0.45 -13.50
CA GLN A 121 4.58 0.10 -14.70
C GLN A 121 4.99 -1.38 -14.67
N THR A 122 5.33 -1.89 -13.50
CA THR A 122 5.68 -3.31 -13.34
C THR A 122 4.48 -4.19 -13.64
N LEU A 123 3.29 -3.80 -13.16
CA LEU A 123 2.06 -4.54 -13.43
C LEU A 123 1.72 -4.57 -14.92
N GLU A 124 1.98 -3.50 -15.64
CA GLU A 124 1.71 -3.44 -17.08
C GLU A 124 2.58 -4.41 -17.88
N LYS A 125 3.75 -4.75 -17.36
CA LYS A 125 4.69 -5.66 -18.02
C LYS A 125 4.44 -7.13 -17.73
N GLU A 126 3.59 -7.39 -16.76
CA GLU A 126 3.29 -8.77 -16.36
C GLU A 126 2.18 -9.42 -17.16
#